data_2eca1c7fc2835a7d9ddcad40a7743bd3
#
_entry.id   2eca1c7fc2835a7d9ddcad40a7743bd3
#
_cell.length_a   1.000
_cell.length_b   1.000
_cell.length_c   1.000
_cell.angle_alpha   90.00
_cell.angle_beta   90.00
_cell.angle_gamma   90.00
#
_symmetry.space_group_name_H-M   'P 1'
#
loop_
_entity.id
_entity.type
_entity.pdbx_description
1 polymer ?
#
loop_
_entity_poly.entity_id
_entity_poly.type
_entity_poly.pdbx_seq_one_letter_code
_entity_poly.pdbx_strand_id
1 'polypeptide(L)'
;MGANNAGVVIAPARPFMTQRVANMPIVRMTDLDLNGKRVLIRQDLNVPIEDGRITSEQRILASVPTIRLALEKGAAVMVTSHLGRPKEGTWTQEDSLAPVAERLSQLLGIDVPLLRDWVGGVEVKPGQVVLLENCRMNVGEGKDDEGLSRQYAALCDVFVMDAFGTAHRAQASTHGVIRFAPVAAGGPLLMAELDALAKALAHPARPLLAIVAGSKVSTKLELLSSLVDKVDQLIVGGGIANTFIAAAGYSVGKSLCEPDLIETANRIVAAAKARGAEIPLPSDVVVAKQFNAEAEATVKAVDAVADDDLILDIGPDTAARYAALIGQAGTVVWNGPVGVFEFDAFSRGTETLARAIAAAPGFSIAGGGDTLAAVDKYGIADQVSYISTGGGAFLEFLEGKTLPAVAALEARGQ
;
A
#
# COMPACT_ATOMS: atom_id res chain seq x y z
N MET A 1 14.21 -20.37 40.01
CA MET A 1 13.31 -19.32 39.49
C MET A 1 13.43 -19.39 37.97
N GLY A 2 12.45 -20.02 37.33
CA GLY A 2 12.50 -20.34 35.91
C GLY A 2 11.99 -19.16 35.09
N ALA A 3 12.81 -18.72 34.16
CA ALA A 3 12.41 -17.76 33.14
C ALA A 3 11.60 -18.50 32.06
N ASN A 4 10.33 -18.11 31.90
CA ASN A 4 9.47 -18.57 30.82
C ASN A 4 9.98 -18.03 29.50
N ASN A 5 10.65 -18.84 28.71
CA ASN A 5 10.93 -18.63 27.31
C ASN A 5 9.64 -18.88 26.52
N ALA A 6 8.81 -17.86 26.35
CA ALA A 6 7.69 -17.91 25.42
C ALA A 6 8.27 -17.82 23.99
N GLY A 7 8.61 -18.97 23.42
CA GLY A 7 8.96 -19.07 22.01
C GLY A 7 7.78 -18.59 21.17
N VAL A 8 8.01 -17.58 20.35
CA VAL A 8 7.06 -17.15 19.31
C VAL A 8 6.89 -18.36 18.36
N VAL A 9 5.81 -19.08 18.53
CA VAL A 9 5.40 -20.15 17.60
C VAL A 9 4.90 -19.45 16.35
N ILE A 10 5.69 -19.51 15.27
CA ILE A 10 5.20 -19.13 13.93
C ILE A 10 4.16 -20.19 13.59
N ALA A 11 2.88 -19.83 13.73
CA ALA A 11 1.79 -20.70 13.30
C ALA A 11 1.95 -20.96 11.78
N PRO A 12 1.73 -22.19 11.31
CA PRO A 12 1.78 -22.48 9.89
C PRO A 12 0.79 -21.57 9.17
N ALA A 13 1.25 -20.91 8.11
CA ALA A 13 0.43 -20.03 7.29
C ALA A 13 -0.83 -20.76 6.85
N ARG A 14 -1.99 -20.22 7.19
CA ARG A 14 -3.28 -20.81 6.82
C ARG A 14 -3.37 -20.87 5.30
N PRO A 15 -3.63 -22.03 4.68
CA PRO A 15 -3.67 -22.16 3.20
C PRO A 15 -4.84 -21.42 2.54
N PHE A 16 -5.56 -20.57 3.28
CA PHE A 16 -6.87 -20.04 2.91
C PHE A 16 -6.86 -18.78 2.02
N MET A 17 -5.73 -18.04 1.89
CA MET A 17 -5.78 -16.73 1.25
C MET A 17 -5.42 -16.71 -0.23
N THR A 18 -4.52 -17.54 -0.71
CA THR A 18 -4.16 -17.57 -2.14
C THR A 18 -5.30 -18.05 -3.04
N GLN A 19 -6.19 -18.92 -2.54
CA GLN A 19 -7.40 -19.33 -3.26
C GLN A 19 -8.55 -18.30 -3.19
N ARG A 20 -8.60 -17.47 -2.13
CA ARG A 20 -9.65 -16.45 -1.99
C ARG A 20 -9.49 -15.30 -3.00
N VAL A 21 -8.26 -14.84 -3.25
CA VAL A 21 -8.01 -13.69 -4.13
C VAL A 21 -8.37 -13.96 -5.59
N ALA A 22 -8.32 -15.22 -6.03
CA ALA A 22 -8.61 -15.63 -7.40
C ALA A 22 -10.10 -15.66 -7.78
N ASN A 23 -10.99 -15.74 -6.79
CA ASN A 23 -12.45 -15.87 -7.00
C ASN A 23 -13.21 -14.97 -6.01
N MET A 24 -12.86 -13.69 -5.90
CA MET A 24 -13.56 -12.75 -5.05
C MET A 24 -14.94 -12.41 -5.66
N PRO A 25 -16.05 -12.84 -5.07
CA PRO A 25 -17.40 -12.53 -5.58
C PRO A 25 -17.81 -11.11 -5.19
N ILE A 26 -16.98 -10.12 -5.54
CA ILE A 26 -17.29 -8.71 -5.29
C ILE A 26 -18.10 -8.19 -6.47
N VAL A 27 -19.28 -7.65 -6.19
CA VAL A 27 -20.07 -6.92 -7.17
C VAL A 27 -19.28 -5.71 -7.67
N ARG A 28 -19.09 -5.59 -8.97
CA ARG A 28 -18.38 -4.44 -9.57
C ARG A 28 -19.37 -3.33 -9.90
N MET A 29 -19.04 -2.09 -9.55
CA MET A 29 -19.83 -0.91 -9.92
C MET A 29 -20.05 -0.82 -11.44
N THR A 30 -19.08 -1.25 -12.24
CA THR A 30 -19.15 -1.25 -13.71
C THR A 30 -20.30 -2.07 -14.25
N ASP A 31 -20.69 -3.13 -13.54
CA ASP A 31 -21.70 -4.10 -13.98
C ASP A 31 -23.13 -3.72 -13.54
N LEU A 32 -23.24 -2.67 -12.73
CA LEU A 32 -24.53 -2.22 -12.21
C LEU A 32 -25.23 -1.22 -13.13
N ASP A 33 -26.55 -1.28 -13.17
CA ASP A 33 -27.40 -0.18 -13.66
C ASP A 33 -27.55 0.86 -12.55
N LEU A 34 -26.99 2.06 -12.79
CA LEU A 34 -27.01 3.16 -11.85
C LEU A 34 -28.01 4.26 -12.25
N ASN A 35 -28.76 4.09 -13.34
CA ASN A 35 -29.67 5.09 -13.83
C ASN A 35 -30.77 5.43 -12.80
N GLY A 36 -30.81 6.70 -12.41
CA GLY A 36 -31.74 7.21 -11.41
C GLY A 36 -31.44 6.77 -9.96
N LYS A 37 -30.35 6.04 -9.72
CA LYS A 37 -29.96 5.55 -8.39
C LYS A 37 -29.20 6.60 -7.62
N ARG A 38 -29.40 6.64 -6.28
CA ARG A 38 -28.57 7.37 -5.33
C ARG A 38 -27.33 6.53 -5.07
N VAL A 39 -26.17 7.01 -5.47
CA VAL A 39 -24.90 6.29 -5.35
C VAL A 39 -23.98 7.02 -4.38
N LEU A 40 -23.65 6.37 -3.28
CA LEU A 40 -22.67 6.84 -2.30
C LEU A 40 -21.31 6.19 -2.57
N ILE A 41 -20.33 6.98 -2.99
CA ILE A 41 -18.99 6.51 -3.34
C ILE A 41 -18.01 6.89 -2.22
N ARG A 42 -17.34 5.89 -1.62
CA ARG A 42 -16.24 6.12 -0.68
C ARG A 42 -14.93 6.23 -1.45
N GLN A 43 -14.38 7.44 -1.50
CA GLN A 43 -13.10 7.74 -2.12
C GLN A 43 -12.01 8.00 -1.07
N ASP A 44 -10.75 7.91 -1.46
CA ASP A 44 -9.62 8.39 -0.68
C ASP A 44 -9.16 9.74 -1.22
N LEU A 45 -9.73 10.81 -0.67
CA LEU A 45 -9.40 12.20 -1.00
C LEU A 45 -8.54 12.86 0.10
N ASN A 46 -7.86 12.04 0.90
CA ASN A 46 -6.96 12.51 1.95
C ASN A 46 -5.66 13.03 1.35
N VAL A 47 -5.71 14.22 0.80
CA VAL A 47 -4.59 14.90 0.15
C VAL A 47 -3.86 15.82 1.12
N PRO A 48 -2.55 16.09 0.93
CA PRO A 48 -1.85 17.07 1.72
C PRO A 48 -2.32 18.49 1.37
N ILE A 49 -2.61 19.28 2.40
CA ILE A 49 -3.02 20.67 2.30
C ILE A 49 -2.08 21.52 3.15
N GLU A 50 -1.45 22.52 2.54
CA GLU A 50 -0.57 23.48 3.19
C GLU A 50 -1.10 24.89 2.90
N ASP A 51 -1.27 25.71 3.93
CA ASP A 51 -1.82 27.07 3.82
C ASP A 51 -3.13 27.14 2.99
N GLY A 52 -4.00 26.14 3.18
CA GLY A 52 -5.29 26.05 2.48
C GLY A 52 -5.19 25.62 1.00
N ARG A 53 -3.99 25.22 0.54
CA ARG A 53 -3.75 24.77 -0.84
C ARG A 53 -3.37 23.29 -0.88
N ILE A 54 -3.94 22.59 -1.85
CA ILE A 54 -3.58 21.20 -2.13
C ILE A 54 -2.18 21.16 -2.75
N THR A 55 -1.23 20.43 -2.11
CA THR A 55 0.15 20.30 -2.60
C THR A 55 0.37 19.06 -3.45
N SER A 56 -0.54 18.08 -3.38
CA SER A 56 -0.57 16.91 -4.27
C SER A 56 -2.01 16.52 -4.55
N GLU A 57 -2.39 16.46 -5.82
CA GLU A 57 -3.77 16.16 -6.25
C GLU A 57 -3.96 14.75 -6.82
N GLN A 58 -2.95 13.89 -6.74
CA GLN A 58 -2.97 12.56 -7.37
C GLN A 58 -4.20 11.73 -6.97
N ARG A 59 -4.59 11.75 -5.70
CA ARG A 59 -5.77 11.02 -5.22
C ARG A 59 -7.07 11.58 -5.77
N ILE A 60 -7.15 12.90 -5.93
CA ILE A 60 -8.32 13.56 -6.53
C ILE A 60 -8.41 13.16 -8.01
N LEU A 61 -7.32 13.26 -8.74
CA LEU A 61 -7.26 12.86 -10.16
C LEU A 61 -7.65 11.39 -10.35
N ALA A 62 -7.17 10.51 -9.48
CA ALA A 62 -7.51 9.08 -9.52
C ALA A 62 -9.01 8.82 -9.26
N SER A 63 -9.69 9.65 -8.49
CA SER A 63 -11.13 9.48 -8.16
C SER A 63 -12.06 9.94 -9.28
N VAL A 64 -11.63 10.88 -10.13
CA VAL A 64 -12.45 11.48 -11.19
C VAL A 64 -13.08 10.46 -12.14
N PRO A 65 -12.36 9.44 -12.65
CA PRO A 65 -12.96 8.45 -13.56
C PRO A 65 -14.17 7.71 -12.95
N THR A 66 -14.10 7.32 -11.68
CA THR A 66 -15.20 6.64 -10.99
C THR A 66 -16.42 7.54 -10.86
N ILE A 67 -16.21 8.82 -10.48
CA ILE A 67 -17.29 9.80 -10.36
C ILE A 67 -17.95 10.05 -11.73
N ARG A 68 -17.13 10.24 -12.77
CA ARG A 68 -17.63 10.41 -14.15
C ARG A 68 -18.45 9.20 -14.62
N LEU A 69 -17.95 7.99 -14.38
CA LEU A 69 -18.67 6.77 -14.71
C LEU A 69 -20.06 6.71 -14.06
N ALA A 70 -20.17 7.08 -12.78
CA ALA A 70 -21.45 7.14 -12.09
C ALA A 70 -22.41 8.17 -12.72
N LEU A 71 -21.90 9.37 -13.03
CA LEU A 71 -22.67 10.42 -13.69
C LEU A 71 -23.13 10.02 -15.09
N GLU A 72 -22.25 9.43 -15.89
CA GLU A 72 -22.52 8.93 -17.24
C GLU A 72 -23.59 7.82 -17.23
N LYS A 73 -23.62 7.01 -16.17
CA LYS A 73 -24.67 6.01 -15.94
C LYS A 73 -25.98 6.60 -15.38
N GLY A 74 -26.09 7.92 -15.27
CA GLY A 74 -27.31 8.61 -14.85
C GLY A 74 -27.57 8.59 -13.35
N ALA A 75 -26.56 8.38 -12.53
CA ALA A 75 -26.69 8.35 -11.07
C ALA A 75 -26.86 9.75 -10.45
N ALA A 76 -27.45 9.80 -9.27
CA ALA A 76 -27.35 10.89 -8.32
C ALA A 76 -26.18 10.58 -7.37
N VAL A 77 -25.07 11.33 -7.47
CA VAL A 77 -23.79 10.94 -6.88
C VAL A 77 -23.50 11.69 -5.59
N MET A 78 -23.20 10.95 -4.55
CA MET A 78 -22.65 11.46 -3.30
C MET A 78 -21.24 10.89 -3.12
N VAL A 79 -20.26 11.73 -2.85
CA VAL A 79 -18.89 11.32 -2.59
C VAL A 79 -18.57 11.56 -1.12
N THR A 80 -18.05 10.55 -0.44
CA THR A 80 -17.57 10.65 0.94
C THR A 80 -16.09 10.32 1.02
N SER A 81 -15.38 11.03 1.88
CA SER A 81 -13.98 10.79 2.17
C SER A 81 -13.61 11.29 3.57
N HIS A 82 -12.41 10.93 3.99
CA HIS A 82 -11.76 11.53 5.14
C HIS A 82 -10.67 12.50 4.69
N LEU A 83 -10.32 13.42 5.58
CA LEU A 83 -9.15 14.30 5.49
C LEU A 83 -8.51 14.42 6.88
N GLY A 84 -7.19 14.25 6.96
CA GLY A 84 -6.47 14.39 8.21
C GLY A 84 -6.95 13.47 9.34
N ARG A 85 -6.86 13.96 10.56
CA ARG A 85 -7.25 13.25 11.79
C ARG A 85 -8.06 14.15 12.73
N PRO A 86 -9.22 14.64 12.32
CA PRO A 86 -10.06 15.48 13.15
C PRO A 86 -10.54 14.74 14.40
N LYS A 87 -10.90 15.50 15.41
CA LYS A 87 -11.62 14.96 16.55
C LYS A 87 -13.08 14.73 16.17
N GLU A 88 -13.60 13.54 16.40
CA GLU A 88 -15.03 13.23 16.19
C GLU A 88 -15.94 14.22 16.94
N GLY A 89 -17.01 14.62 16.31
CA GLY A 89 -17.98 15.60 16.85
C GLY A 89 -17.52 17.06 16.75
N THR A 90 -16.35 17.33 16.15
CA THR A 90 -15.83 18.69 16.04
C THR A 90 -15.52 19.01 14.58
N TRP A 91 -16.12 20.08 14.08
CA TRP A 91 -15.78 20.62 12.76
C TRP A 91 -14.64 21.64 12.90
N THR A 92 -13.64 21.54 12.01
CA THR A 92 -12.58 22.55 11.85
C THR A 92 -12.41 22.89 10.37
N GLN A 93 -11.99 24.09 10.08
CA GLN A 93 -11.75 24.51 8.70
C GLN A 93 -10.55 23.80 8.10
N GLU A 94 -9.54 23.46 8.91
CA GLU A 94 -8.30 22.79 8.49
C GLU A 94 -8.57 21.36 8.02
N ASP A 95 -9.55 20.69 8.63
CA ASP A 95 -9.95 19.33 8.29
C ASP A 95 -11.11 19.28 7.27
N SER A 96 -11.55 20.43 6.75
CA SER A 96 -12.66 20.50 5.79
C SER A 96 -12.24 20.08 4.40
N LEU A 97 -13.09 19.34 3.71
CA LEU A 97 -12.94 18.96 2.30
C LEU A 97 -13.27 20.10 1.31
N ALA A 98 -13.46 21.35 1.77
CA ALA A 98 -13.78 22.47 0.90
C ALA A 98 -12.80 22.69 -0.26
N PRO A 99 -11.46 22.64 -0.05
CA PRO A 99 -10.51 22.74 -1.16
C PRO A 99 -10.64 21.59 -2.17
N VAL A 100 -11.00 20.41 -1.69
CA VAL A 100 -11.21 19.23 -2.54
C VAL A 100 -12.48 19.37 -3.39
N ALA A 101 -13.58 19.91 -2.80
CA ALA A 101 -14.82 20.18 -3.53
C ALA A 101 -14.59 21.17 -4.68
N GLU A 102 -13.86 22.26 -4.42
CA GLU A 102 -13.48 23.23 -5.44
C GLU A 102 -12.66 22.58 -6.57
N ARG A 103 -11.67 21.76 -6.21
CA ARG A 103 -10.84 21.08 -7.19
C ARG A 103 -11.61 20.05 -8.01
N LEU A 104 -12.51 19.29 -7.39
CA LEU A 104 -13.40 18.35 -8.09
C LEU A 104 -14.32 19.08 -9.08
N SER A 105 -14.87 20.24 -8.70
CA SER A 105 -15.70 21.08 -9.59
C SER A 105 -14.94 21.47 -10.85
N GLN A 106 -13.70 21.91 -10.70
CA GLN A 106 -12.83 22.26 -11.84
C GLN A 106 -12.54 21.06 -12.75
N LEU A 107 -12.22 19.90 -12.17
CA LEU A 107 -11.86 18.70 -12.91
C LEU A 107 -13.07 18.05 -13.61
N LEU A 108 -14.24 18.09 -12.99
CA LEU A 108 -15.47 17.54 -13.56
C LEU A 108 -16.15 18.52 -14.55
N GLY A 109 -15.88 19.82 -14.42
CA GLY A 109 -16.52 20.86 -15.22
C GLY A 109 -17.99 21.11 -14.83
N ILE A 110 -18.38 20.71 -13.62
CA ILE A 110 -19.71 20.90 -13.04
C ILE A 110 -19.57 21.32 -11.57
N ASP A 111 -20.63 21.90 -11.01
CA ASP A 111 -20.65 22.29 -9.60
C ASP A 111 -20.67 21.04 -8.69
N VAL A 112 -19.78 21.01 -7.69
CA VAL A 112 -19.66 19.97 -6.67
C VAL A 112 -19.80 20.64 -5.29
N PRO A 113 -21.02 20.88 -4.82
CA PRO A 113 -21.22 21.49 -3.52
C PRO A 113 -20.76 20.60 -2.37
N LEU A 114 -20.15 21.20 -1.35
CA LEU A 114 -19.80 20.54 -0.10
C LEU A 114 -20.98 20.61 0.88
N LEU A 115 -21.42 19.45 1.37
CA LEU A 115 -22.52 19.36 2.33
C LEU A 115 -21.97 19.01 3.72
N ARG A 116 -22.24 19.87 4.72
CA ARG A 116 -21.74 19.68 6.09
C ARG A 116 -22.60 18.71 6.90
N ASP A 117 -23.90 18.95 6.97
CA ASP A 117 -24.83 18.19 7.82
C ASP A 117 -25.57 17.14 6.97
N TRP A 118 -24.84 16.11 6.57
CA TRP A 118 -25.30 15.16 5.58
C TRP A 118 -25.82 13.82 6.16
N VAL A 119 -25.47 13.49 7.39
CA VAL A 119 -25.80 12.17 7.99
C VAL A 119 -27.32 11.94 8.10
N GLY A 120 -28.08 13.02 8.31
CA GLY A 120 -29.54 12.98 8.43
C GLY A 120 -30.29 12.90 7.08
N GLY A 121 -29.60 13.06 5.96
CA GLY A 121 -30.21 13.03 4.63
C GLY A 121 -29.47 13.92 3.64
N VAL A 122 -29.52 13.57 2.37
CA VAL A 122 -28.89 14.29 1.26
C VAL A 122 -29.87 14.42 0.11
N GLU A 123 -30.05 15.63 -0.40
CA GLU A 123 -30.78 15.90 -1.63
C GLU A 123 -29.80 16.02 -2.79
N VAL A 124 -29.88 15.10 -3.72
CA VAL A 124 -29.08 15.08 -4.95
C VAL A 124 -29.91 14.43 -6.06
N LYS A 125 -29.85 15.01 -7.27
CA LYS A 125 -30.60 14.54 -8.42
C LYS A 125 -29.71 13.75 -9.40
N PRO A 126 -30.27 12.85 -10.22
CA PRO A 126 -29.54 12.22 -11.31
C PRO A 126 -28.77 13.23 -12.16
N GLY A 127 -27.50 12.94 -12.44
CA GLY A 127 -26.58 13.84 -13.14
C GLY A 127 -25.91 14.90 -12.28
N GLN A 128 -26.22 14.96 -10.99
CA GLN A 128 -25.55 15.83 -10.03
C GLN A 128 -24.58 15.04 -9.16
N VAL A 129 -23.57 15.74 -8.65
CA VAL A 129 -22.63 15.22 -7.65
C VAL A 129 -22.50 16.19 -6.50
N VAL A 130 -22.42 15.66 -5.28
CA VAL A 130 -22.15 16.42 -4.06
C VAL A 130 -21.00 15.77 -3.31
N LEU A 131 -20.14 16.57 -2.67
CA LEU A 131 -19.12 16.09 -1.75
C LEU A 131 -19.67 16.22 -0.32
N LEU A 132 -19.62 15.14 0.44
CA LEU A 132 -20.01 15.11 1.85
C LEU A 132 -18.81 15.50 2.70
N GLU A 133 -19.02 16.36 3.69
CA GLU A 133 -17.95 16.83 4.57
C GLU A 133 -17.30 15.65 5.31
N ASN A 134 -16.04 15.79 5.62
CA ASN A 134 -15.12 14.82 6.20
C ASN A 134 -15.81 13.83 7.16
N CYS A 135 -15.91 12.57 6.74
CA CYS A 135 -16.63 11.53 7.49
C CYS A 135 -16.02 11.29 8.88
N ARG A 136 -14.72 11.58 9.08
CA ARG A 136 -14.08 11.45 10.40
C ARG A 136 -14.53 12.46 11.45
N MET A 137 -15.27 13.48 11.05
CA MET A 137 -15.91 14.40 12.00
C MET A 137 -17.16 13.79 12.62
N ASN A 138 -17.74 12.74 12.05
CA ASN A 138 -18.94 12.09 12.58
C ASN A 138 -18.60 11.17 13.76
N VAL A 139 -19.34 11.33 14.85
CA VAL A 139 -19.18 10.50 16.05
C VAL A 139 -19.52 9.05 15.74
N GLY A 140 -18.59 8.15 16.02
CA GLY A 140 -18.74 6.71 15.77
C GLY A 140 -18.07 6.23 14.48
N GLU A 141 -17.53 7.13 13.64
CA GLU A 141 -16.83 6.75 12.41
C GLU A 141 -15.69 5.79 12.68
N GLY A 142 -14.78 6.17 13.58
CA GLY A 142 -13.57 5.38 13.89
C GLY A 142 -13.85 4.06 14.59
N LYS A 143 -15.02 3.93 15.24
CA LYS A 143 -15.42 2.72 15.98
C LYS A 143 -16.31 1.78 15.18
N ASP A 144 -16.55 2.08 13.90
CA ASP A 144 -17.46 1.30 13.05
C ASP A 144 -18.88 1.19 13.66
N ASP A 145 -19.38 2.31 14.22
CA ASP A 145 -20.66 2.36 14.93
C ASP A 145 -21.80 1.91 14.02
N GLU A 146 -22.62 0.97 14.50
CA GLU A 146 -23.70 0.41 13.72
C GLU A 146 -24.79 1.43 13.39
N GLY A 147 -25.12 2.30 14.33
CA GLY A 147 -26.13 3.36 14.14
C GLY A 147 -25.72 4.31 13.02
N LEU A 148 -24.46 4.78 13.06
CA LEU A 148 -23.91 5.66 12.03
C LEU A 148 -23.82 4.92 10.67
N SER A 149 -23.39 3.66 10.67
CA SER A 149 -23.30 2.83 9.46
C SER A 149 -24.66 2.64 8.78
N ARG A 150 -25.73 2.45 9.54
CA ARG A 150 -27.11 2.38 9.05
C ARG A 150 -27.60 3.73 8.49
N GLN A 151 -27.21 4.85 9.12
CA GLN A 151 -27.51 6.18 8.60
C GLN A 151 -26.84 6.42 7.26
N TYR A 152 -25.57 6.05 7.10
CA TYR A 152 -24.86 6.12 5.81
C TYR A 152 -25.55 5.25 4.75
N ALA A 153 -25.90 4.02 5.10
CA ALA A 153 -26.58 3.10 4.18
C ALA A 153 -27.96 3.62 3.72
N ALA A 154 -28.67 4.34 4.58
CA ALA A 154 -29.98 4.92 4.26
C ALA A 154 -29.90 6.06 3.22
N LEU A 155 -28.74 6.67 3.04
CA LEU A 155 -28.54 7.73 2.05
C LEU A 155 -28.59 7.23 0.61
N CYS A 156 -28.31 5.96 0.37
CA CYS A 156 -28.04 5.46 -0.98
C CYS A 156 -28.84 4.20 -1.34
N ASP A 157 -29.01 3.99 -2.61
CA ASP A 157 -29.50 2.72 -3.20
C ASP A 157 -28.32 1.78 -3.48
N VAL A 158 -27.15 2.37 -3.82
CA VAL A 158 -25.90 1.66 -4.07
C VAL A 158 -24.77 2.35 -3.31
N PHE A 159 -24.05 1.59 -2.50
CA PHE A 159 -22.78 2.00 -1.91
C PHE A 159 -21.63 1.45 -2.75
N VAL A 160 -20.65 2.30 -3.04
CA VAL A 160 -19.44 1.93 -3.79
C VAL A 160 -18.21 2.18 -2.93
N MET A 161 -17.48 1.12 -2.59
CA MET A 161 -16.17 1.23 -1.94
C MET A 161 -15.09 1.37 -3.02
N ASP A 162 -14.44 2.53 -3.06
CA ASP A 162 -13.44 2.83 -4.09
C ASP A 162 -12.16 3.45 -3.49
N ALA A 163 -11.86 3.11 -2.24
CA ALA A 163 -10.76 3.63 -1.46
C ALA A 163 -9.90 2.49 -0.89
N PHE A 164 -9.07 1.86 -1.72
CA PHE A 164 -8.23 0.75 -1.28
C PHE A 164 -7.32 1.14 -0.11
N GLY A 165 -6.74 2.35 -0.11
CA GLY A 165 -5.88 2.85 0.95
C GLY A 165 -6.50 2.85 2.36
N THR A 166 -7.83 2.78 2.44
CA THR A 166 -8.58 2.70 3.72
C THR A 166 -9.25 1.36 3.96
N ALA A 167 -9.13 0.40 3.04
CA ALA A 167 -9.82 -0.89 3.10
C ALA A 167 -9.38 -1.77 4.29
N HIS A 168 -8.20 -1.50 4.86
CA HIS A 168 -7.66 -2.16 6.04
C HIS A 168 -8.28 -1.67 7.37
N ARG A 169 -9.15 -0.66 7.34
CA ARG A 169 -9.77 -0.08 8.51
C ARG A 169 -11.23 -0.46 8.60
N ALA A 170 -11.64 -1.07 9.73
CA ALA A 170 -13.04 -1.26 10.05
C ALA A 170 -13.59 0.06 10.62
N GLN A 171 -14.20 0.87 9.75
CA GLN A 171 -14.81 2.16 10.08
C GLN A 171 -16.20 2.23 9.46
N ALA A 172 -17.08 3.11 9.98
CA ALA A 172 -18.46 3.21 9.51
C ALA A 172 -18.55 3.47 8.00
N SER A 173 -17.69 4.33 7.44
CA SER A 173 -17.70 4.70 6.01
C SER A 173 -16.99 3.70 5.10
N THR A 174 -16.21 2.75 5.62
CA THR A 174 -15.43 1.78 4.83
C THR A 174 -15.91 0.34 4.96
N HIS A 175 -16.37 -0.04 6.15
CA HIS A 175 -16.80 -1.39 6.49
C HIS A 175 -18.26 -1.47 6.89
N GLY A 176 -18.67 -0.66 7.88
CA GLY A 176 -20.01 -0.74 8.44
C GLY A 176 -21.12 -0.48 7.42
N VAL A 177 -20.99 0.56 6.61
CA VAL A 177 -21.97 0.90 5.56
C VAL A 177 -22.17 -0.25 4.55
N ILE A 178 -21.14 -1.01 4.23
CA ILE A 178 -21.21 -2.17 3.32
C ILE A 178 -22.20 -3.22 3.84
N ARG A 179 -22.22 -3.42 5.14
CA ARG A 179 -23.09 -4.41 5.81
C ARG A 179 -24.57 -4.10 5.68
N PHE A 180 -24.93 -2.82 5.58
CA PHE A 180 -26.32 -2.34 5.65
C PHE A 180 -26.83 -1.70 4.37
N ALA A 181 -25.98 -1.31 3.43
CA ALA A 181 -26.40 -0.74 2.16
C ALA A 181 -27.28 -1.73 1.37
N PRO A 182 -28.31 -1.26 0.64
CA PRO A 182 -29.15 -2.15 -0.19
C PRO A 182 -28.29 -2.94 -1.18
N VAL A 183 -27.41 -2.27 -1.91
CA VAL A 183 -26.39 -2.86 -2.78
C VAL A 183 -25.03 -2.30 -2.36
N ALA A 184 -24.02 -3.17 -2.26
CA ALA A 184 -22.64 -2.77 -2.02
C ALA A 184 -21.74 -3.30 -3.12
N ALA A 185 -20.89 -2.45 -3.70
CA ALA A 185 -20.02 -2.78 -4.82
C ALA A 185 -18.60 -2.24 -4.63
N GLY A 186 -17.64 -2.88 -5.29
CA GLY A 186 -16.30 -2.35 -5.47
C GLY A 186 -16.25 -1.38 -6.65
N GLY A 187 -15.66 -0.22 -6.43
CA GLY A 187 -15.40 0.75 -7.49
C GLY A 187 -14.19 0.40 -8.33
N PRO A 188 -14.00 1.07 -9.47
CA PRO A 188 -12.91 0.80 -10.40
C PRO A 188 -11.51 0.82 -9.78
N LEU A 189 -11.22 1.79 -8.88
CA LEU A 189 -9.91 1.89 -8.21
C LEU A 189 -9.66 0.69 -7.28
N LEU A 190 -10.64 0.37 -6.43
CA LEU A 190 -10.54 -0.77 -5.54
C LEU A 190 -10.35 -2.08 -6.31
N MET A 191 -11.13 -2.27 -7.38
CA MET A 191 -11.07 -3.50 -8.16
C MET A 191 -9.75 -3.62 -8.93
N ALA A 192 -9.20 -2.52 -9.46
CA ALA A 192 -7.89 -2.54 -10.11
C ALA A 192 -6.77 -2.93 -9.14
N GLU A 193 -6.79 -2.41 -7.90
CA GLU A 193 -5.84 -2.81 -6.85
C GLU A 193 -5.94 -4.30 -6.54
N LEU A 194 -7.16 -4.80 -6.32
CA LEU A 194 -7.40 -6.21 -6.00
C LEU A 194 -7.00 -7.13 -7.16
N ASP A 195 -7.33 -6.76 -8.40
CA ASP A 195 -6.95 -7.52 -9.60
C ASP A 195 -5.43 -7.57 -9.77
N ALA A 196 -4.71 -6.44 -9.55
CA ALA A 196 -3.26 -6.39 -9.61
C ALA A 196 -2.60 -7.25 -8.53
N LEU A 197 -3.10 -7.18 -7.29
CA LEU A 197 -2.62 -8.00 -6.18
C LEU A 197 -2.92 -9.49 -6.40
N ALA A 198 -4.08 -9.82 -6.94
CA ALA A 198 -4.43 -11.19 -7.31
C ALA A 198 -3.46 -11.74 -8.36
N LYS A 199 -3.18 -10.95 -9.41
CA LYS A 199 -2.22 -11.31 -10.46
C LYS A 199 -0.82 -11.52 -9.91
N ALA A 200 -0.38 -10.66 -8.97
CA ALA A 200 0.96 -10.74 -8.38
C ALA A 200 1.14 -11.92 -7.42
N LEU A 201 0.11 -12.32 -6.67
CA LEU A 201 0.27 -13.24 -5.53
C LEU A 201 -0.53 -14.53 -5.63
N ALA A 202 -1.73 -14.50 -6.23
CA ALA A 202 -2.55 -15.71 -6.35
C ALA A 202 -2.14 -16.57 -7.55
N HIS A 203 -1.84 -15.92 -8.68
CA HIS A 203 -1.46 -16.57 -9.93
C HIS A 203 -0.23 -15.89 -10.56
N PRO A 204 0.91 -15.79 -9.83
CA PRO A 204 2.08 -15.12 -10.36
C PRO A 204 2.70 -15.90 -11.52
N ALA A 205 3.10 -15.17 -12.55
CA ALA A 205 4.09 -15.71 -13.50
C ALA A 205 5.41 -15.89 -12.74
N ARG A 206 6.00 -17.08 -12.87
CA ARG A 206 7.24 -17.42 -12.15
C ARG A 206 8.47 -17.17 -13.01
N PRO A 207 9.63 -16.87 -12.41
CA PRO A 207 9.88 -16.70 -10.97
C PRO A 207 9.13 -15.49 -10.37
N LEU A 208 8.59 -15.65 -9.13
CA LEU A 208 8.07 -14.56 -8.33
C LEU A 208 9.20 -14.01 -7.47
N LEU A 209 9.59 -12.77 -7.73
CA LEU A 209 10.60 -12.05 -6.97
C LEU A 209 9.95 -10.95 -6.13
N ALA A 210 10.27 -10.90 -4.85
CA ALA A 210 9.89 -9.78 -3.98
C ALA A 210 11.12 -9.01 -3.53
N ILE A 211 10.98 -7.68 -3.44
CA ILE A 211 11.95 -6.77 -2.84
C ILE A 211 11.30 -6.19 -1.60
N VAL A 212 11.85 -6.46 -0.43
CA VAL A 212 11.40 -5.93 0.85
C VAL A 212 12.55 -5.19 1.50
N ALA A 213 12.44 -3.89 1.58
CA ALA A 213 13.46 -3.05 2.15
C ALA A 213 12.88 -2.06 3.18
N GLY A 214 13.72 -1.63 4.10
CA GLY A 214 13.34 -0.73 5.16
C GLY A 214 14.38 -0.69 6.27
N SER A 215 14.11 0.11 7.31
CA SER A 215 15.05 0.34 8.40
C SER A 215 15.16 -0.83 9.38
N LYS A 216 14.06 -1.58 9.61
CA LYS A 216 13.99 -2.59 10.68
C LYS A 216 13.22 -3.84 10.25
N VAL A 217 13.77 -5.02 10.57
CA VAL A 217 13.10 -6.33 10.42
C VAL A 217 11.81 -6.37 11.24
N SER A 218 11.84 -5.88 12.49
CA SER A 218 10.70 -5.88 13.40
C SER A 218 9.44 -5.23 12.81
N THR A 219 9.62 -4.20 11.99
CA THR A 219 8.49 -3.50 11.35
C THR A 219 7.91 -4.22 10.13
N LYS A 220 8.64 -5.18 9.57
CA LYS A 220 8.24 -5.93 8.36
C LYS A 220 8.30 -7.45 8.54
N LEU A 221 8.35 -7.91 9.79
CA LEU A 221 8.49 -9.33 10.10
C LEU A 221 7.34 -10.17 9.53
N GLU A 222 6.11 -9.69 9.68
CA GLU A 222 4.92 -10.38 9.15
C GLU A 222 4.95 -10.42 7.62
N LEU A 223 5.37 -9.33 6.98
CA LEU A 223 5.53 -9.25 5.53
C LEU A 223 6.59 -10.23 5.03
N LEU A 224 7.78 -10.25 5.64
CA LEU A 224 8.86 -11.16 5.29
C LEU A 224 8.43 -12.63 5.45
N SER A 225 7.79 -12.95 6.57
CA SER A 225 7.28 -14.29 6.86
C SER A 225 6.18 -14.73 5.89
N SER A 226 5.28 -13.83 5.51
CA SER A 226 4.21 -14.12 4.53
C SER A 226 4.76 -14.33 3.12
N LEU A 227 5.73 -13.51 2.71
CA LEU A 227 6.29 -13.57 1.36
C LEU A 227 7.23 -14.75 1.18
N VAL A 228 8.05 -15.10 2.18
CA VAL A 228 8.99 -16.22 2.07
C VAL A 228 8.30 -17.53 1.71
N ASP A 229 7.02 -17.68 2.09
CA ASP A 229 6.23 -18.86 1.75
C ASP A 229 5.69 -18.87 0.30
N LYS A 230 5.82 -17.77 -0.44
CA LYS A 230 5.20 -17.58 -1.77
C LYS A 230 6.21 -17.34 -2.89
N VAL A 231 7.32 -16.66 -2.57
CA VAL A 231 8.30 -16.20 -3.56
C VAL A 231 9.30 -17.28 -3.94
N ASP A 232 9.90 -17.13 -5.12
CA ASP A 232 11.07 -17.90 -5.53
C ASP A 232 12.36 -17.18 -5.12
N GLN A 233 12.31 -15.83 -5.05
CA GLN A 233 13.44 -15.00 -4.65
C GLN A 233 12.95 -13.84 -3.78
N LEU A 234 13.65 -13.57 -2.68
CA LEU A 234 13.38 -12.45 -1.78
C LEU A 234 14.64 -11.60 -1.61
N ILE A 235 14.66 -10.44 -2.25
CA ILE A 235 15.70 -9.43 -2.04
C ILE A 235 15.32 -8.61 -0.79
N VAL A 236 16.24 -8.53 0.15
CA VAL A 236 16.13 -7.67 1.33
C VAL A 236 17.05 -6.46 1.19
N GLY A 237 16.62 -5.28 1.68
CA GLY A 237 17.37 -4.03 1.54
C GLY A 237 17.35 -3.16 2.80
N GLY A 238 18.22 -2.16 2.84
CA GLY A 238 18.32 -1.22 3.96
C GLY A 238 18.78 -1.89 5.26
N GLY A 239 18.32 -1.39 6.41
CA GLY A 239 18.61 -1.97 7.73
C GLY A 239 18.12 -3.41 7.88
N ILE A 240 17.08 -3.81 7.15
CA ILE A 240 16.67 -5.22 7.06
C ILE A 240 17.81 -6.07 6.51
N ALA A 241 18.41 -5.68 5.39
CA ALA A 241 19.55 -6.40 4.81
C ALA A 241 20.73 -6.50 5.78
N ASN A 242 21.02 -5.44 6.53
CA ASN A 242 22.09 -5.44 7.51
C ASN A 242 21.87 -6.50 8.60
N THR A 243 20.63 -6.70 9.06
CA THR A 243 20.32 -7.76 10.02
C THR A 243 20.53 -9.15 9.41
N PHE A 244 20.20 -9.35 8.12
CA PHE A 244 20.47 -10.61 7.41
C PHE A 244 21.96 -10.83 7.15
N ILE A 245 22.72 -9.76 6.85
CA ILE A 245 24.19 -9.83 6.70
C ILE A 245 24.84 -10.24 8.02
N ALA A 246 24.41 -9.63 9.14
CA ALA A 246 24.87 -10.02 10.47
C ALA A 246 24.48 -11.47 10.83
N ALA A 247 23.29 -11.91 10.46
CA ALA A 247 22.86 -13.29 10.64
C ALA A 247 23.71 -14.30 9.84
N ALA A 248 24.26 -13.89 8.71
CA ALA A 248 25.22 -14.68 7.92
C ALA A 248 26.64 -14.68 8.51
N GLY A 249 26.89 -13.92 9.60
CA GLY A 249 28.19 -13.89 10.32
C GLY A 249 29.13 -12.77 9.88
N TYR A 250 28.69 -11.83 9.05
CA TYR A 250 29.50 -10.69 8.65
C TYR A 250 29.32 -9.50 9.59
N SER A 251 30.39 -8.69 9.71
CA SER A 251 30.31 -7.39 10.42
C SER A 251 29.46 -6.42 9.62
N VAL A 252 28.64 -5.63 10.34
CA VAL A 252 27.87 -4.52 9.76
C VAL A 252 28.30 -3.16 10.33
N GLY A 253 29.40 -3.15 11.12
CA GLY A 253 29.92 -1.96 11.74
C GLY A 253 28.89 -1.24 12.62
N LYS A 254 28.73 0.07 12.40
CA LYS A 254 27.74 0.93 13.07
C LYS A 254 26.41 1.02 12.32
N SER A 255 26.21 0.17 11.31
CA SER A 255 24.99 0.17 10.51
C SER A 255 23.76 -0.11 11.36
N LEU A 256 22.62 0.42 10.91
CA LEU A 256 21.32 0.07 11.48
C LEU A 256 21.11 -1.44 11.35
N CYS A 257 20.95 -2.11 12.49
CA CYS A 257 20.80 -3.55 12.61
C CYS A 257 19.98 -3.86 13.86
N GLU A 258 19.26 -4.99 13.86
CA GLU A 258 18.53 -5.50 15.02
C GLU A 258 19.14 -6.83 15.49
N PRO A 259 20.13 -6.80 16.42
CA PRO A 259 20.82 -8.01 16.87
C PRO A 259 19.89 -9.06 17.48
N ASP A 260 18.84 -8.63 18.16
CA ASP A 260 17.86 -9.53 18.78
C ASP A 260 17.02 -10.31 17.75
N LEU A 261 17.06 -9.90 16.48
CA LEU A 261 16.33 -10.57 15.38
C LEU A 261 17.24 -11.39 14.44
N ILE A 262 18.51 -11.56 14.75
CA ILE A 262 19.46 -12.39 13.99
C ILE A 262 18.94 -13.83 13.88
N GLU A 263 18.48 -14.42 14.98
CA GLU A 263 17.93 -15.78 14.96
C GLU A 263 16.65 -15.86 14.10
N THR A 264 15.83 -14.82 14.12
CA THR A 264 14.64 -14.74 13.27
C THR A 264 15.00 -14.64 11.80
N ALA A 265 16.01 -13.83 11.44
CA ALA A 265 16.52 -13.74 10.08
C ALA A 265 17.03 -15.11 9.59
N ASN A 266 17.80 -15.84 10.43
CA ASN A 266 18.26 -17.20 10.12
C ASN A 266 17.10 -18.17 9.89
N ARG A 267 16.03 -18.09 10.68
CA ARG A 267 14.82 -18.93 10.47
C ARG A 267 14.13 -18.61 9.14
N ILE A 268 14.04 -17.34 8.76
CA ILE A 268 13.47 -16.92 7.48
C ILE A 268 14.31 -17.46 6.31
N VAL A 269 15.64 -17.36 6.40
CA VAL A 269 16.55 -17.92 5.39
C VAL A 269 16.40 -19.45 5.27
N ALA A 270 16.33 -20.14 6.42
CA ALA A 270 16.12 -21.58 6.44
C ALA A 270 14.77 -22.00 5.83
N ALA A 271 13.71 -21.25 6.10
CA ALA A 271 12.37 -21.47 5.54
C ALA A 271 12.38 -21.28 4.01
N ALA A 272 13.01 -20.22 3.51
CA ALA A 272 13.19 -20.01 2.08
C ALA A 272 13.90 -21.18 1.43
N LYS A 273 15.06 -21.57 1.97
CA LYS A 273 15.89 -22.67 1.44
C LYS A 273 15.15 -24.02 1.44
N ALA A 274 14.35 -24.30 2.49
CA ALA A 274 13.57 -25.54 2.58
C ALA A 274 12.54 -25.69 1.45
N ARG A 275 12.11 -24.57 0.87
CA ARG A 275 11.18 -24.51 -0.28
C ARG A 275 11.87 -24.38 -1.63
N GLY A 276 13.19 -24.30 -1.68
CA GLY A 276 13.95 -24.02 -2.89
C GLY A 276 13.92 -22.54 -3.31
N ALA A 277 13.48 -21.64 -2.42
CA ALA A 277 13.54 -20.21 -2.62
C ALA A 277 14.90 -19.65 -2.17
N GLU A 278 15.30 -18.50 -2.70
CA GLU A 278 16.56 -17.86 -2.40
C GLU A 278 16.35 -16.48 -1.75
N ILE A 279 17.18 -16.18 -0.75
CA ILE A 279 17.37 -14.83 -0.22
C ILE A 279 18.81 -14.43 -0.53
N PRO A 280 19.06 -13.80 -1.69
CA PRO A 280 20.42 -13.44 -2.09
C PRO A 280 20.93 -12.29 -1.21
N LEU A 281 22.07 -12.52 -0.52
CA LEU A 281 22.71 -11.47 0.28
C LEU A 281 23.66 -10.62 -0.57
N PRO A 282 23.88 -9.35 -0.20
CA PRO A 282 24.89 -8.52 -0.85
C PRO A 282 26.28 -9.15 -0.79
N SER A 283 27.02 -9.09 -1.90
CA SER A 283 28.44 -9.44 -1.97
C SER A 283 29.33 -8.23 -1.72
N ASP A 284 28.82 -7.05 -2.06
CA ASP A 284 29.46 -5.76 -1.83
C ASP A 284 28.42 -4.74 -1.38
N VAL A 285 28.90 -3.71 -0.69
CA VAL A 285 28.10 -2.65 -0.09
C VAL A 285 28.76 -1.30 -0.29
N VAL A 286 27.97 -0.23 -0.20
CA VAL A 286 28.47 1.15 -0.15
C VAL A 286 28.38 1.63 1.29
N VAL A 287 29.53 2.00 1.84
CA VAL A 287 29.66 2.44 3.24
C VAL A 287 30.10 3.88 3.34
N ALA A 288 29.79 4.49 4.47
CA ALA A 288 30.30 5.79 4.89
C ALA A 288 30.61 5.77 6.38
N LYS A 289 31.33 6.80 6.85
CA LYS A 289 31.65 6.97 8.28
C LYS A 289 30.57 7.77 9.03
N GLN A 290 29.70 8.47 8.28
CA GLN A 290 28.66 9.33 8.82
C GLN A 290 27.39 9.22 7.97
N PHE A 291 26.24 9.40 8.62
CA PHE A 291 24.95 9.44 7.94
C PHE A 291 24.61 10.87 7.53
N ASN A 292 25.10 11.31 6.39
CA ASN A 292 24.76 12.60 5.79
C ASN A 292 24.99 12.56 4.26
N ALA A 293 24.42 13.52 3.55
CA ALA A 293 24.46 13.58 2.08
C ALA A 293 25.87 13.85 1.51
N GLU A 294 26.76 14.49 2.33
CA GLU A 294 28.13 14.84 1.94
C GLU A 294 29.15 13.79 2.36
N ALA A 295 28.70 12.68 2.96
CA ALA A 295 29.60 11.63 3.42
C ALA A 295 30.31 10.95 2.24
N GLU A 296 31.60 10.68 2.39
CA GLU A 296 32.38 9.97 1.41
C GLU A 296 31.88 8.51 1.28
N ALA A 297 31.43 8.15 0.10
CA ALA A 297 30.95 6.82 -0.22
C ALA A 297 32.13 5.91 -0.64
N THR A 298 32.26 4.75 0.00
CA THR A 298 33.27 3.76 -0.30
C THR A 298 32.63 2.41 -0.60
N VAL A 299 32.96 1.79 -1.73
CA VAL A 299 32.54 0.42 -2.05
C VAL A 299 33.46 -0.57 -1.33
N LYS A 300 32.86 -1.52 -0.62
CA LYS A 300 33.58 -2.60 0.05
C LYS A 300 32.92 -3.95 -0.19
N ALA A 301 33.71 -5.01 -0.21
CA ALA A 301 33.17 -6.35 -0.06
C ALA A 301 32.45 -6.49 1.28
N VAL A 302 31.40 -7.30 1.35
CA VAL A 302 30.59 -7.43 2.57
C VAL A 302 31.38 -7.93 3.77
N ASP A 303 32.43 -8.73 3.54
CA ASP A 303 33.34 -9.26 4.56
C ASP A 303 34.46 -8.28 4.97
N ALA A 304 34.55 -7.10 4.31
CA ALA A 304 35.53 -6.05 4.57
C ALA A 304 34.93 -4.81 5.29
N VAL A 305 33.70 -4.89 5.79
CA VAL A 305 33.05 -3.83 6.53
C VAL A 305 33.73 -3.64 7.86
N ALA A 306 34.21 -2.41 8.13
CA ALA A 306 34.91 -2.06 9.38
C ALA A 306 33.93 -1.71 10.50
N ASP A 307 34.39 -1.75 11.74
CA ASP A 307 33.56 -1.50 12.92
C ASP A 307 32.96 -0.10 12.98
N ASP A 308 33.54 0.87 12.28
CA ASP A 308 33.09 2.26 12.22
C ASP A 308 32.35 2.61 10.91
N ASP A 309 32.12 1.64 10.04
CA ASP A 309 31.36 1.80 8.80
C ASP A 309 29.84 1.80 9.04
N LEU A 310 29.14 2.58 8.24
CA LEU A 310 27.69 2.56 8.05
C LEU A 310 27.38 2.06 6.66
N ILE A 311 26.70 0.94 6.51
CA ILE A 311 26.20 0.45 5.24
C ILE A 311 25.00 1.30 4.84
N LEU A 312 25.10 2.05 3.73
CA LEU A 312 24.07 2.97 3.28
C LEU A 312 23.47 2.61 1.92
N ASP A 313 24.09 1.71 1.15
CA ASP A 313 23.55 1.15 -0.09
C ASP A 313 24.17 -0.23 -0.38
N ILE A 314 23.58 -0.96 -1.32
CA ILE A 314 24.22 -2.14 -1.93
C ILE A 314 25.33 -1.70 -2.90
N GLY A 315 26.36 -2.52 -3.06
CA GLY A 315 27.44 -2.23 -3.98
C GLY A 315 27.06 -2.53 -5.45
N PRO A 316 27.90 -2.11 -6.40
CA PRO A 316 27.61 -2.26 -7.83
C PRO A 316 27.50 -3.73 -8.31
N ASP A 317 28.29 -4.65 -7.75
CA ASP A 317 28.22 -6.07 -8.13
C ASP A 317 26.91 -6.70 -7.63
N THR A 318 26.50 -6.38 -6.42
CA THR A 318 25.20 -6.76 -5.85
C THR A 318 24.05 -6.20 -6.69
N ALA A 319 24.09 -4.91 -7.02
CA ALA A 319 23.07 -4.25 -7.83
C ALA A 319 22.94 -4.90 -9.22
N ALA A 320 24.05 -5.20 -9.88
CA ALA A 320 24.06 -5.88 -11.17
C ALA A 320 23.46 -7.29 -11.09
N ARG A 321 23.80 -8.05 -10.04
CA ARG A 321 23.22 -9.38 -9.81
C ARG A 321 21.72 -9.30 -9.55
N TYR A 322 21.26 -8.37 -8.72
CA TYR A 322 19.82 -8.19 -8.43
C TYR A 322 19.06 -7.73 -9.68
N ALA A 323 19.65 -6.84 -10.48
CA ALA A 323 19.07 -6.44 -11.77
C ALA A 323 18.89 -7.63 -12.72
N ALA A 324 19.87 -8.55 -12.77
CA ALA A 324 19.77 -9.76 -13.56
C ALA A 324 18.63 -10.68 -13.08
N LEU A 325 18.44 -10.84 -11.76
CA LEU A 325 17.32 -11.60 -11.19
C LEU A 325 15.97 -10.97 -11.54
N ILE A 326 15.88 -9.64 -11.43
CA ILE A 326 14.68 -8.87 -11.80
C ILE A 326 14.35 -9.06 -13.29
N GLY A 327 15.35 -9.01 -14.17
CA GLY A 327 15.16 -9.20 -15.61
C GLY A 327 14.64 -10.59 -16.00
N GLN A 328 14.84 -11.60 -15.15
CA GLN A 328 14.37 -12.98 -15.34
C GLN A 328 13.05 -13.28 -14.64
N ALA A 329 12.59 -12.37 -13.75
CA ALA A 329 11.38 -12.58 -12.98
C ALA A 329 10.13 -12.49 -13.87
N GLY A 330 9.20 -13.41 -13.70
CA GLY A 330 7.87 -13.34 -14.30
C GLY A 330 6.96 -12.36 -13.58
N THR A 331 7.18 -12.20 -12.26
CA THR A 331 6.46 -11.23 -11.41
C THR A 331 7.42 -10.60 -10.41
N VAL A 332 7.33 -9.28 -10.26
CA VAL A 332 8.10 -8.51 -9.27
C VAL A 332 7.16 -7.77 -8.32
N VAL A 333 7.34 -7.97 -7.01
CA VAL A 333 6.69 -7.19 -5.96
C VAL A 333 7.73 -6.30 -5.30
N TRP A 334 7.58 -4.98 -5.43
CA TRP A 334 8.57 -4.03 -4.93
C TRP A 334 8.03 -3.19 -3.77
N ASN A 335 8.66 -3.33 -2.59
CA ASN A 335 8.35 -2.57 -1.38
C ASN A 335 9.63 -2.11 -0.68
N GLY A 336 10.03 -0.90 -0.94
CA GLY A 336 11.12 -0.17 -0.28
C GLY A 336 12.40 -0.06 -1.10
N PRO A 337 13.13 1.06 -0.97
CA PRO A 337 14.44 1.29 -1.55
C PRO A 337 15.51 0.45 -0.83
N VAL A 338 16.55 0.00 -1.55
CA VAL A 338 17.60 -0.87 -1.00
C VAL A 338 18.77 -0.10 -0.39
N GLY A 339 18.79 1.22 -0.52
CA GLY A 339 19.77 2.13 0.06
C GLY A 339 19.14 3.44 0.50
N VAL A 340 19.96 4.36 1.02
CA VAL A 340 19.55 5.72 1.40
C VAL A 340 19.47 6.58 0.13
N PHE A 341 18.47 6.29 -0.69
CA PHE A 341 18.33 6.82 -2.05
C PHE A 341 18.08 8.33 -2.10
N GLU A 342 17.73 8.94 -0.98
CA GLU A 342 17.59 10.38 -0.81
C GLU A 342 18.94 11.11 -0.95
N PHE A 343 20.04 10.42 -0.63
CA PHE A 343 21.39 10.91 -0.80
C PHE A 343 22.00 10.36 -2.09
N ASP A 344 22.37 11.22 -3.03
CA ASP A 344 22.82 10.81 -4.36
C ASP A 344 24.01 9.85 -4.32
N ALA A 345 24.91 9.99 -3.34
CA ALA A 345 26.06 9.08 -3.15
C ALA A 345 25.66 7.64 -2.80
N PHE A 346 24.44 7.42 -2.28
CA PHE A 346 23.91 6.12 -1.80
C PHE A 346 22.60 5.74 -2.49
N SER A 347 22.37 6.28 -3.69
CA SER A 347 21.12 6.07 -4.44
C SER A 347 21.25 5.07 -5.58
N ARG A 348 22.48 4.67 -5.94
CA ARG A 348 22.75 3.89 -7.15
C ARG A 348 22.18 2.48 -7.12
N GLY A 349 22.16 1.84 -5.94
CA GLY A 349 21.55 0.53 -5.78
C GLY A 349 20.06 0.57 -6.11
N THR A 350 19.32 1.51 -5.50
CA THR A 350 17.90 1.69 -5.76
C THR A 350 17.61 2.10 -7.21
N GLU A 351 18.42 2.99 -7.80
CA GLU A 351 18.30 3.37 -9.21
C GLU A 351 18.45 2.16 -10.14
N THR A 352 19.48 1.35 -9.93
CA THR A 352 19.75 0.16 -10.75
C THR A 352 18.57 -0.82 -10.71
N LEU A 353 18.03 -1.08 -9.52
CA LEU A 353 16.86 -1.95 -9.39
C LEU A 353 15.60 -1.33 -10.02
N ALA A 354 15.36 -0.03 -9.81
CA ALA A 354 14.24 0.67 -10.41
C ALA A 354 14.25 0.58 -11.95
N ARG A 355 15.41 0.83 -12.56
CA ARG A 355 15.58 0.71 -14.03
C ARG A 355 15.46 -0.73 -14.52
N ALA A 356 15.95 -1.71 -13.74
CA ALA A 356 15.76 -3.11 -14.06
C ALA A 356 14.29 -3.52 -14.03
N ILE A 357 13.52 -3.05 -13.04
CA ILE A 357 12.07 -3.26 -12.95
C ILE A 357 11.35 -2.63 -14.16
N ALA A 358 11.73 -1.39 -14.51
CA ALA A 358 11.18 -0.69 -15.65
C ALA A 358 11.42 -1.40 -16.99
N ALA A 359 12.58 -2.05 -17.13
CA ALA A 359 12.98 -2.77 -18.34
C ALA A 359 12.52 -4.24 -18.37
N ALA A 360 12.12 -4.81 -17.23
CA ALA A 360 11.75 -6.22 -17.12
C ALA A 360 10.46 -6.53 -17.90
N PRO A 361 10.38 -7.65 -18.60
CA PRO A 361 9.17 -8.05 -19.34
C PRO A 361 8.06 -8.59 -18.43
N GLY A 362 8.40 -8.94 -17.20
CA GLY A 362 7.47 -9.50 -16.21
C GLY A 362 6.48 -8.47 -15.66
N PHE A 363 5.42 -8.95 -15.01
CA PHE A 363 4.48 -8.10 -14.32
C PHE A 363 5.13 -7.51 -13.06
N SER A 364 5.08 -6.20 -12.90
CA SER A 364 5.63 -5.51 -11.73
C SER A 364 4.55 -4.76 -10.95
N ILE A 365 4.57 -4.90 -9.62
CA ILE A 365 3.75 -4.11 -8.71
C ILE A 365 4.64 -3.42 -7.69
N ALA A 366 4.47 -2.11 -7.53
CA ALA A 366 5.18 -1.29 -6.57
C ALA A 366 4.21 -0.66 -5.58
N GLY A 367 4.59 -0.61 -4.30
CA GLY A 367 3.76 0.03 -3.27
C GLY A 367 4.55 0.37 -2.02
N GLY A 368 3.98 1.32 -1.26
CA GLY A 368 4.64 1.94 -0.10
C GLY A 368 5.23 3.31 -0.42
N GLY A 369 5.17 4.24 0.53
CA GLY A 369 5.54 5.64 0.31
C GLY A 369 6.95 5.83 -0.25
N ASP A 370 7.96 5.19 0.37
CA ASP A 370 9.35 5.29 -0.06
C ASP A 370 9.59 4.66 -1.44
N THR A 371 8.81 3.61 -1.79
CA THR A 371 8.85 2.99 -3.12
C THR A 371 8.33 3.96 -4.17
N LEU A 372 7.20 4.63 -3.90
CA LEU A 372 6.62 5.61 -4.82
C LEU A 372 7.55 6.80 -4.99
N ALA A 373 8.20 7.26 -3.92
CA ALA A 373 9.21 8.32 -4.01
C ALA A 373 10.39 7.92 -4.91
N ALA A 374 10.83 6.65 -4.86
CA ALA A 374 11.86 6.14 -5.77
C ALA A 374 11.34 6.05 -7.23
N VAL A 375 10.10 5.59 -7.44
CA VAL A 375 9.45 5.56 -8.77
C VAL A 375 9.44 6.96 -9.38
N ASP A 376 9.05 7.96 -8.61
CA ASP A 376 9.00 9.37 -9.04
C ASP A 376 10.41 9.92 -9.30
N LYS A 377 11.37 9.70 -8.37
CA LYS A 377 12.76 10.17 -8.50
C LYS A 377 13.40 9.68 -9.80
N TYR A 378 13.16 8.43 -10.18
CA TYR A 378 13.78 7.83 -11.37
C TYR A 378 12.90 7.89 -12.63
N GLY A 379 11.71 8.47 -12.55
CA GLY A 379 10.81 8.72 -13.68
C GLY A 379 10.34 7.45 -14.38
N ILE A 380 10.05 6.39 -13.63
CA ILE A 380 9.70 5.07 -14.18
C ILE A 380 8.22 4.69 -14.01
N ALA A 381 7.37 5.64 -13.62
CA ALA A 381 5.98 5.35 -13.32
C ALA A 381 5.22 4.64 -14.45
N ASP A 382 5.47 5.05 -15.69
CA ASP A 382 4.81 4.49 -16.88
C ASP A 382 5.33 3.09 -17.27
N GLN A 383 6.47 2.65 -16.71
CA GLN A 383 7.08 1.35 -16.98
C GLN A 383 6.79 0.31 -15.90
N VAL A 384 6.29 0.70 -14.73
CA VAL A 384 5.82 -0.23 -13.71
C VAL A 384 4.40 -0.67 -14.06
N SER A 385 4.14 -1.99 -14.10
CA SER A 385 2.85 -2.52 -14.53
C SER A 385 1.68 -2.06 -13.65
N TYR A 386 1.90 -1.94 -12.35
CA TYR A 386 0.93 -1.40 -11.40
C TYR A 386 1.62 -0.68 -10.23
N ILE A 387 1.14 0.51 -9.90
CA ILE A 387 1.59 1.28 -8.75
C ILE A 387 0.45 1.36 -7.74
N SER A 388 0.61 0.69 -6.60
CA SER A 388 -0.38 0.73 -5.53
C SER A 388 -0.30 2.05 -4.75
N THR A 389 -1.42 2.74 -4.66
CA THR A 389 -1.58 3.91 -3.81
C THR A 389 -2.07 3.55 -2.41
N GLY A 390 -2.24 2.27 -2.14
CA GLY A 390 -2.88 1.73 -0.95
C GLY A 390 -2.10 1.87 0.36
N GLY A 391 -0.80 2.19 0.30
CA GLY A 391 0.02 2.39 1.51
C GLY A 391 -0.09 1.23 2.50
N GLY A 392 -0.72 1.47 3.66
CA GLY A 392 -0.89 0.46 4.70
C GLY A 392 -1.74 -0.73 4.27
N ALA A 393 -2.80 -0.52 3.50
CA ALA A 393 -3.65 -1.62 2.99
C ALA A 393 -2.87 -2.56 2.05
N PHE A 394 -1.99 -2.00 1.21
CA PHE A 394 -1.10 -2.79 0.37
C PHE A 394 -0.19 -3.70 1.20
N LEU A 395 0.46 -3.15 2.24
CA LEU A 395 1.33 -3.92 3.11
C LEU A 395 0.56 -5.01 3.87
N GLU A 396 -0.58 -4.67 4.48
CA GLU A 396 -1.40 -5.63 5.20
C GLU A 396 -1.92 -6.77 4.29
N PHE A 397 -2.22 -6.45 3.03
CA PHE A 397 -2.57 -7.46 2.04
C PHE A 397 -1.39 -8.40 1.73
N LEU A 398 -0.19 -7.87 1.53
CA LEU A 398 1.03 -8.66 1.32
C LEU A 398 1.37 -9.53 2.55
N GLU A 399 1.09 -9.05 3.75
CA GLU A 399 1.21 -9.79 5.01
C GLU A 399 0.19 -10.92 5.13
N GLY A 400 -0.76 -11.02 4.21
CA GLY A 400 -1.82 -12.02 4.21
C GLY A 400 -2.98 -11.69 5.16
N LYS A 401 -3.10 -10.44 5.60
CA LYS A 401 -4.20 -9.99 6.44
C LYS A 401 -5.48 -9.82 5.63
N THR A 402 -6.60 -10.12 6.26
CA THR A 402 -7.92 -9.85 5.67
C THR A 402 -8.23 -8.36 5.82
N LEU A 403 -8.46 -7.68 4.71
CA LEU A 403 -8.89 -6.29 4.73
C LEU A 403 -10.40 -6.23 5.06
N PRO A 404 -10.83 -5.55 6.14
CA PRO A 404 -12.23 -5.56 6.58
C PRO A 404 -13.23 -5.15 5.50
N ALA A 405 -12.96 -4.08 4.76
CA ALA A 405 -13.85 -3.62 3.70
C ALA A 405 -13.98 -4.64 2.55
N VAL A 406 -12.87 -5.29 2.18
CA VAL A 406 -12.86 -6.33 1.14
C VAL A 406 -13.67 -7.54 1.59
N ALA A 407 -13.45 -8.01 2.81
CA ALA A 407 -14.19 -9.14 3.38
C ALA A 407 -15.70 -8.85 3.47
N ALA A 408 -16.08 -7.61 3.82
CA ALA A 408 -17.49 -7.20 3.85
C ALA A 408 -18.11 -7.20 2.44
N LEU A 409 -17.38 -6.73 1.42
CA LEU A 409 -17.84 -6.79 0.02
C LEU A 409 -18.00 -8.24 -0.48
N GLU A 410 -17.02 -9.11 -0.19
CA GLU A 410 -17.10 -10.54 -0.52
C GLU A 410 -18.34 -11.22 0.09
N ALA A 411 -18.63 -10.91 1.36
CA ALA A 411 -19.80 -11.46 2.05
C ALA A 411 -21.12 -10.99 1.46
N ARG A 412 -21.13 -9.84 0.76
CA ARG A 412 -22.31 -9.27 0.08
C ARG A 412 -22.47 -9.74 -1.38
N GLY A 413 -21.42 -10.26 -1.97
CA GLY A 413 -21.42 -10.78 -3.34
C GLY A 413 -21.85 -12.26 -3.45
N GLN A 414 -22.14 -12.92 -2.31
CA GLN A 414 -22.57 -14.33 -2.26
C GLN A 414 -24.07 -14.49 -2.42
#